data_1d66bf3dfc11394b20a37ffe2aa3cec5
#
_entry.id   1d66bf3dfc11394b20a37ffe2aa3cec5
#
_cell.length_a   1.000
_cell.length_b   1.000
_cell.length_c   1.000
_cell.angle_alpha   90.00
_cell.angle_beta   90.00
_cell.angle_gamma   90.00
#
_symmetry.space_group_name_H-M   'P 1'
#
loop_
_entity.id
_entity.type
_entity.pdbx_description
1 polymer ?
#
loop_
_entity_poly.entity_id
_entity_poly.type
_entity_poly.pdbx_seq_one_letter_code
_entity_poly.pdbx_strand_id
1 'polypeptide(L)'
;MKVSIKKDLIIFHRVDEWSQLYKQILHEHGPRIAISYVCRRELGFTIRRHKGLEPHDRNTWEIMKAEGWDHRYFYQDQIHLDFYDPAQQTWFVLKYLNN
;
A
#
# COMPACT_ATOMS: atom_id res chain seq x y z
N MET A 1 0.24 -10.41 -1.82
CA MET A 1 0.32 -8.98 -1.46
C MET A 1 -0.98 -8.55 -0.80
N LYS A 2 -0.90 -7.93 0.36
CA LYS A 2 -2.10 -7.49 1.09
C LYS A 2 -2.40 -6.04 0.73
N VAL A 3 -3.40 -5.84 -0.11
CA VAL A 3 -3.76 -4.53 -0.64
C VAL A 3 -5.28 -4.37 -0.55
N SER A 4 -5.74 -3.21 -0.09
CA SER A 4 -7.15 -2.85 -0.08
C SER A 4 -7.41 -1.81 -1.16
N ILE A 5 -8.42 -2.07 -2.00
CA ILE A 5 -8.81 -1.18 -3.09
C ILE A 5 -10.15 -0.56 -2.72
N LYS A 6 -10.16 0.78 -2.58
CA LYS A 6 -11.37 1.55 -2.28
C LYS A 6 -11.55 2.62 -3.36
N LYS A 7 -12.66 3.35 -3.33
CA LYS A 7 -12.90 4.43 -4.29
C LYS A 7 -11.80 5.50 -4.15
N ASP A 8 -11.07 5.72 -5.24
CA ASP A 8 -9.98 6.70 -5.34
C ASP A 8 -8.85 6.49 -4.34
N LEU A 9 -8.74 5.28 -3.75
CA LEU A 9 -7.75 4.98 -2.72
C LEU A 9 -7.29 3.53 -2.84
N ILE A 10 -5.96 3.33 -2.82
CA ILE A 10 -5.37 2.00 -2.68
C ILE A 10 -4.48 2.02 -1.44
N ILE A 11 -4.64 1.01 -0.59
CA ILE A 11 -3.89 0.88 0.67
C ILE A 11 -2.98 -0.33 0.58
N PHE A 12 -1.67 -0.11 0.67
CA PHE A 12 -0.69 -1.16 0.90
C PHE A 12 -0.50 -1.29 2.41
N HIS A 13 -0.89 -2.44 2.95
CA HIS A 13 -0.87 -2.67 4.40
C HIS A 13 0.55 -2.88 4.93
N ARG A 14 1.53 -3.09 4.04
CA ARG A 14 2.94 -3.22 4.38
C ARG A 14 3.78 -2.33 3.49
N VAL A 15 4.68 -1.59 4.11
CA VAL A 15 5.57 -0.66 3.39
C VAL A 15 6.52 -1.42 2.45
N ASP A 16 6.98 -2.61 2.85
CA ASP A 16 7.88 -3.40 2.03
C ASP A 16 7.24 -3.86 0.70
N GLU A 17 5.96 -4.17 0.70
CA GLU A 17 5.25 -4.54 -0.53
C GLU A 17 5.17 -3.36 -1.49
N TRP A 18 4.89 -2.17 -0.97
CA TRP A 18 4.94 -0.94 -1.77
C TRP A 18 6.35 -0.67 -2.30
N SER A 19 7.37 -0.87 -1.46
CA SER A 19 8.76 -0.63 -1.85
C SER A 19 9.18 -1.49 -3.03
N GLN A 20 8.72 -2.73 -3.11
CA GLN A 20 8.99 -3.62 -4.25
C GLN A 20 8.33 -3.10 -5.52
N LEU A 21 7.08 -2.70 -5.44
CA LEU A 21 6.37 -2.12 -6.58
C LEU A 21 6.98 -0.78 -7.00
N TYR A 22 7.37 0.02 -6.05
CA TYR A 22 8.06 1.29 -6.27
C TYR A 22 9.33 1.10 -7.10
N LYS A 23 10.12 0.08 -6.80
CA LYS A 23 11.33 -0.25 -7.56
C LYS A 23 11.00 -0.62 -9.01
N GLN A 24 9.92 -1.36 -9.21
CA GLN A 24 9.46 -1.70 -10.56
C GLN A 24 9.07 -0.46 -11.34
N ILE A 25 8.32 0.45 -10.73
CA ILE A 25 7.90 1.71 -11.36
C ILE A 25 9.12 2.55 -11.72
N LEU A 26 10.10 2.67 -10.80
CA LEU A 26 11.35 3.37 -11.07
C LEU A 26 12.11 2.77 -12.26
N HIS A 27 12.16 1.45 -12.32
CA HIS A 27 12.85 0.77 -13.41
C HIS A 27 12.20 1.06 -14.76
N GLU A 28 10.87 1.07 -14.82
CA GLU A 28 10.11 1.32 -16.05
C GLU A 28 10.26 2.78 -16.54
N HIS A 29 10.33 3.74 -15.61
CA HIS A 29 10.36 5.16 -15.96
C HIS A 29 11.76 5.78 -15.90
N GLY A 30 12.75 5.01 -15.41
CA GLY A 30 14.13 5.45 -15.31
C GLY A 30 14.44 6.17 -14.00
N PRO A 31 15.70 6.04 -13.51
CA PRO A 31 16.07 6.55 -12.19
C PRO A 31 16.31 8.07 -12.14
N ARG A 32 16.31 8.75 -13.29
CA ARG A 32 16.55 10.20 -13.34
C ARG A 32 15.30 11.02 -13.09
N ILE A 33 14.14 10.40 -13.11
CA ILE A 33 12.87 11.09 -12.92
C ILE A 33 12.43 10.90 -11.48
N ALA A 34 12.08 11.99 -10.79
CA ALA A 34 11.57 11.92 -9.43
C ALA A 34 10.29 11.11 -9.42
N ILE A 35 10.23 10.08 -8.58
CA ILE A 35 9.11 9.16 -8.52
C ILE A 35 7.79 9.87 -8.20
N SER A 36 7.82 10.89 -7.35
CA SER A 36 6.63 11.67 -7.01
C SER A 36 6.05 12.36 -8.24
N TYR A 37 6.91 12.82 -9.14
CA TYR A 37 6.48 13.44 -10.40
C TYR A 37 5.79 12.41 -11.29
N VAL A 38 6.41 11.23 -11.46
CA VAL A 38 5.83 10.14 -12.26
C VAL A 38 4.46 9.74 -11.71
N CYS A 39 4.35 9.55 -10.40
CA CYS A 39 3.10 9.16 -9.77
C CYS A 39 2.00 10.18 -10.01
N ARG A 40 2.29 11.47 -9.85
CA ARG A 40 1.29 12.53 -10.03
C ARG A 40 0.90 12.74 -11.48
N ARG A 41 1.89 12.79 -12.37
CA ARG A 41 1.65 13.17 -13.78
C ARG A 41 1.24 12.01 -14.65
N GLU A 42 1.87 10.85 -14.49
CA GLU A 42 1.65 9.72 -15.37
C GLU A 42 0.74 8.66 -14.80
N LEU A 43 0.82 8.41 -13.49
CA LEU A 43 0.03 7.38 -12.83
C LEU A 43 -1.21 7.92 -12.12
N GLY A 44 -1.26 9.23 -11.86
CA GLY A 44 -2.46 9.90 -11.38
C GLY A 44 -2.75 9.74 -9.89
N PHE A 45 -1.72 9.61 -9.04
CA PHE A 45 -1.94 9.54 -7.60
C PHE A 45 -0.84 10.23 -6.82
N THR A 46 -1.14 10.55 -5.56
CA THR A 46 -0.15 10.97 -4.56
C THR A 46 0.06 9.85 -3.55
N ILE A 47 1.27 9.80 -2.99
CA ILE A 47 1.66 8.79 -2.01
C ILE A 47 1.61 9.43 -0.63
N ARG A 48 0.97 8.73 0.32
CA ARG A 48 0.84 9.19 1.68
C ARG A 48 1.17 8.03 2.63
N ARG A 49 2.07 8.27 3.60
CA ARG A 49 2.31 7.30 4.67
C ARG A 49 1.27 7.50 5.77
N HIS A 50 0.69 6.41 6.23
CA HIS A 50 -0.36 6.44 7.24
C HIS A 50 -0.13 5.33 8.26
N LYS A 51 -0.38 5.61 9.54
CA LYS A 51 -0.39 4.57 10.58
C LYS A 51 -1.80 4.01 10.68
N GLY A 52 -1.94 2.76 10.23
CA GLY A 52 -3.22 2.05 10.28
C GLY A 52 -3.25 1.05 11.41
N LEU A 53 -4.45 0.73 11.86
CA LEU A 53 -4.67 -0.29 12.87
C LEU A 53 -4.87 -1.64 12.18
N GLU A 54 -3.99 -2.60 12.47
CA GLU A 54 -4.01 -3.92 11.85
C GLU A 54 -4.18 -5.01 12.93
N PRO A 55 -4.96 -6.05 12.66
CA PRO A 55 -5.06 -7.17 13.58
C PRO A 55 -3.86 -8.11 13.44
N HIS A 56 -3.38 -8.65 14.55
CA HIS A 56 -2.47 -9.79 14.51
C HIS A 56 -3.20 -10.98 13.89
N ASP A 57 -2.45 -11.85 13.22
CA ASP A 57 -3.02 -13.08 12.68
C ASP A 57 -3.54 -13.96 13.82
N ARG A 58 -4.39 -14.93 13.47
CA ARG A 58 -5.06 -15.74 14.49
C ARG A 58 -4.06 -16.51 15.37
N ASN A 59 -3.03 -17.09 14.78
CA ASN A 59 -2.06 -17.86 15.53
C ASN A 59 -1.25 -16.98 16.49
N THR A 60 -0.78 -15.83 16.02
CA THR A 60 -0.06 -14.87 16.86
C THR A 60 -0.95 -14.37 18.00
N TRP A 61 -2.22 -14.07 17.69
CA TRP A 61 -3.16 -13.60 18.70
C TRP A 61 -3.43 -14.65 19.78
N GLU A 62 -3.56 -15.93 19.41
CA GLU A 62 -3.76 -17.00 20.39
C GLU A 62 -2.58 -17.09 21.37
N ILE A 63 -1.35 -16.95 20.87
CA ILE A 63 -0.15 -16.95 21.72
C ILE A 63 -0.16 -15.71 22.63
N MET A 64 -0.42 -14.55 22.08
CA MET A 64 -0.44 -13.28 22.83
C MET A 64 -1.52 -13.31 23.91
N LYS A 65 -2.70 -13.81 23.59
CA LYS A 65 -3.82 -13.93 24.53
C LYS A 65 -3.46 -14.83 25.69
N ALA A 66 -2.77 -15.96 25.44
CA ALA A 66 -2.31 -16.86 26.47
C ALA A 66 -1.27 -16.19 27.38
N GLU A 67 -0.51 -15.21 26.90
CA GLU A 67 0.46 -14.45 27.65
C GLU A 67 -0.16 -13.25 28.41
N GLY A 68 -1.48 -13.04 28.28
CA GLY A 68 -2.18 -11.97 28.99
C GLY A 68 -2.41 -10.70 28.22
N TRP A 69 -2.12 -10.66 26.91
CA TRP A 69 -2.41 -9.51 26.07
C TRP A 69 -3.92 -9.39 25.86
N ASP A 70 -4.45 -8.14 25.90
CA ASP A 70 -5.87 -7.88 25.75
C ASP A 70 -6.23 -7.16 24.44
N HIS A 71 -5.22 -6.80 23.62
CA HIS A 71 -5.44 -6.12 22.35
C HIS A 71 -4.93 -6.97 21.19
N ARG A 72 -5.83 -7.29 20.26
CA ARG A 72 -5.49 -8.00 19.02
C ARG A 72 -4.85 -7.09 17.98
N TYR A 73 -5.08 -5.78 18.08
CA TYR A 73 -4.71 -4.81 17.05
C TYR A 73 -3.41 -4.10 17.43
N PHE A 74 -2.67 -3.69 16.39
CA PHE A 74 -1.44 -2.92 16.54
C PHE A 74 -1.38 -1.86 15.45
N TYR A 75 -0.59 -0.81 15.66
CA TYR A 75 -0.38 0.22 14.64
C TYR A 75 0.75 -0.22 13.73
N GLN A 76 0.50 -0.10 12.43
CA GLN A 76 1.48 -0.44 11.41
C GLN A 76 1.50 0.63 10.33
N ASP A 77 2.72 0.99 9.85
CA ASP A 77 2.86 1.91 8.73
C ASP A 77 2.25 1.31 7.47
N GLN A 78 1.40 2.08 6.83
CA GLN A 78 0.75 1.75 5.56
C GLN A 78 1.13 2.79 4.53
N ILE A 79 1.02 2.42 3.25
CA ILE A 79 1.14 3.37 2.16
C ILE A 79 -0.22 3.53 1.51
N HIS A 80 -0.71 4.76 1.45
CA HIS A 80 -1.96 5.11 0.80
C HIS A 80 -1.68 5.82 -0.51
N LEU A 81 -2.30 5.35 -1.59
CA LEU A 81 -2.25 5.99 -2.90
C LEU A 81 -3.59 6.68 -3.12
N ASP A 82 -3.58 8.01 -3.16
CA ASP A 82 -4.77 8.82 -3.37
C ASP A 82 -4.86 9.19 -4.85
N PHE A 83 -5.84 8.60 -5.57
CA PHE A 83 -6.00 8.78 -7.01
C PHE A 83 -6.89 9.99 -7.32
N TYR A 84 -6.54 10.69 -8.40
CA TYR A 84 -7.33 11.85 -8.86
C TYR A 84 -8.46 11.44 -9.80
N ASP A 85 -8.33 10.27 -10.45
CA ASP A 85 -9.24 9.84 -11.50
C ASP A 85 -9.49 8.33 -11.37
N PRO A 86 -10.76 7.90 -11.33
CA PRO A 86 -11.08 6.46 -11.27
C PRO A 86 -10.52 5.64 -12.42
N ALA A 87 -10.42 6.22 -13.61
CA ALA A 87 -9.86 5.53 -14.78
C ALA A 87 -8.38 5.23 -14.59
N GLN A 88 -7.63 6.14 -14.01
CA GLN A 88 -6.22 5.93 -13.71
C GLN A 88 -6.02 4.89 -12.62
N GLN A 89 -6.89 4.88 -11.62
CA GLN A 89 -6.87 3.84 -10.59
C GLN A 89 -7.12 2.46 -11.19
N THR A 90 -8.12 2.32 -12.04
CA THR A 90 -8.44 1.07 -12.72
C THR A 90 -7.25 0.58 -13.54
N TRP A 91 -6.63 1.47 -14.31
CA TRP A 91 -5.47 1.14 -15.12
C TRP A 91 -4.29 0.66 -14.24
N PHE A 92 -4.05 1.34 -13.12
CA PHE A 92 -2.99 0.97 -12.17
C PHE A 92 -3.21 -0.42 -11.61
N VAL A 93 -4.45 -0.72 -11.18
CA VAL A 93 -4.80 -2.04 -10.65
C VAL A 93 -4.55 -3.12 -11.70
N LEU A 94 -4.99 -2.90 -12.93
CA LEU A 94 -4.83 -3.87 -14.01
C LEU A 94 -3.36 -4.11 -14.36
N LYS A 95 -2.55 -3.07 -14.34
CA LYS A 95 -1.14 -3.19 -14.72
C LYS A 95 -0.27 -3.78 -13.60
N TYR A 96 -0.47 -3.34 -12.36
CA TYR A 96 0.46 -3.65 -11.27
C TYR A 96 -0.07 -4.64 -10.24
N LEU A 97 -1.37 -4.71 -10.02
CA LEU A 97 -1.96 -5.49 -8.94
C LEU A 97 -2.72 -6.72 -9.40
N ASN A 98 -3.05 -6.80 -10.67
CA ASN A 98 -3.87 -7.89 -11.22
C ASN A 98 -3.00 -8.92 -11.93
N ASN A 99 -2.05 -9.50 -11.21
CA ASN A 99 -1.18 -10.54 -11.75
C ASN A 99 -1.44 -11.86 -11.05
#